data_c7115665b0d59a14401772a1f229ce9e
#
_entry.id   c7115665b0d59a14401772a1f229ce9e
#
_cell.length_a   1.000
_cell.length_b   1.000
_cell.length_c   1.000
_cell.angle_alpha   90.00
_cell.angle_beta   90.00
_cell.angle_gamma   90.00
#
_symmetry.space_group_name_H-M   'P 1'
#
loop_
_entity.id
_entity.type
_entity.pdbx_description
1 polymer ?
#
loop_
_entity_poly.entity_id
_entity_poly.type
_entity_poly.pdbx_seq_one_letter_code
_entity_poly.pdbx_strand_id
1 'polypeptide(L)'
;MLRITALSSLSQAVTLRLEGQIVGRWVEELKRSCEELRANGDGMVLDLVNVSFIDTTGLALLSELRHGKVSLVNASPFITELLKGAGLW
;
A
#
# COMPACT_ATOMS: atom_id res chain seq x y z
N MET A 1 -11.60 -8.28 3.14
CA MET A 1 -11.85 -6.95 3.72
C MET A 1 -10.54 -6.23 3.96
N LEU A 2 -10.50 -4.94 3.76
CA LEU A 2 -9.30 -4.14 3.96
C LEU A 2 -9.62 -2.92 4.80
N ARG A 3 -8.87 -2.69 5.86
CA ARG A 3 -8.97 -1.48 6.66
C ARG A 3 -7.78 -0.57 6.33
N ILE A 4 -8.07 0.68 6.02
CA ILE A 4 -7.06 1.68 5.70
C ILE A 4 -7.12 2.76 6.77
N THR A 5 -6.02 2.96 7.49
CA THR A 5 -5.94 3.98 8.54
C THR A 5 -4.83 4.97 8.18
N ALA A 6 -5.19 6.23 8.04
CA ALA A 6 -4.23 7.29 7.78
C ALA A 6 -3.60 7.73 9.10
N LEU A 7 -2.28 7.70 9.17
CA LEU A 7 -1.52 8.14 10.33
C LEU A 7 -0.85 9.45 9.97
N SER A 8 -1.14 10.50 10.71
CA SER A 8 -0.43 11.76 10.50
C SER A 8 0.97 11.66 11.08
N SER A 9 1.92 12.30 10.42
CA SER A 9 3.27 12.38 10.93
C SER A 9 3.73 13.82 10.93
N LEU A 10 4.75 14.12 11.71
CA LEU A 10 5.33 15.46 11.74
C LEU A 10 6.12 15.75 10.48
N SER A 11 6.51 14.72 9.74
CA SER A 11 7.08 14.88 8.40
C SER A 11 5.95 15.05 7.40
N GLN A 12 6.27 15.49 6.20
CA GLN A 12 5.26 15.72 5.17
C GLN A 12 4.76 14.44 4.50
N ALA A 13 5.33 13.29 4.85
CA ALA A 13 4.91 12.01 4.30
C ALA A 13 3.72 11.48 5.09
N VAL A 14 2.74 10.92 4.37
CA VAL A 14 1.58 10.27 4.97
C VAL A 14 1.84 8.79 5.09
N THR A 15 1.54 8.21 6.25
CA THR A 15 1.60 6.76 6.42
C THR A 15 0.20 6.19 6.46
N LEU A 16 -0.05 5.20 5.60
CA LEU A 16 -1.30 4.44 5.62
C LEU A 16 -1.02 3.07 6.19
N ARG A 17 -1.69 2.74 7.29
CA ARG A 17 -1.64 1.38 7.83
C ARG A 17 -2.74 0.57 7.17
N LEU A 18 -2.37 -0.54 6.57
CA LEU A 18 -3.30 -1.43 5.88
C LEU A 18 -3.47 -2.70 6.70
N GLU A 19 -4.72 -3.13 6.88
CA GLU A 19 -5.02 -4.34 7.64
C GLU A 19 -5.99 -5.21 6.85
N GLY A 20 -5.67 -6.48 6.69
CA GLY A 20 -6.52 -7.45 6.01
C GLY A 20 -5.98 -7.86 4.65
N GLN A 21 -6.83 -7.85 3.64
CA GLN A 21 -6.49 -8.37 2.31
C GLN A 21 -6.65 -7.30 1.25
N ILE A 22 -5.62 -7.11 0.44
CA ILE A 22 -5.66 -6.17 -0.69
C ILE A 22 -6.13 -6.96 -1.90
N VAL A 23 -7.45 -7.14 -2.02
CA VAL A 23 -8.06 -7.99 -3.04
C VAL A 23 -9.34 -7.36 -3.60
N GLY A 24 -9.66 -7.69 -4.84
CA GLY A 24 -10.92 -7.33 -5.48
C GLY A 24 -11.24 -5.84 -5.42
N ARG A 25 -12.45 -5.50 -4.98
CA ARG A 25 -12.91 -4.12 -4.89
C ARG A 25 -12.10 -3.28 -3.90
N TRP A 26 -11.44 -3.94 -2.94
CA TRP A 26 -10.64 -3.23 -1.95
C TRP A 26 -9.40 -2.59 -2.57
N VAL A 27 -8.94 -3.13 -3.70
CA VAL A 27 -7.85 -2.54 -4.47
C VAL A 27 -8.25 -1.14 -4.96
N GLU A 28 -9.49 -0.98 -5.42
CA GLU A 28 -9.99 0.31 -5.87
C GLU A 28 -10.12 1.30 -4.72
N GLU A 29 -10.56 0.82 -3.55
CA GLU A 29 -10.64 1.66 -2.36
C GLU A 29 -9.25 2.16 -1.95
N LEU A 30 -8.25 1.29 -2.01
CA LEU A 30 -6.89 1.67 -1.69
C LEU A 30 -6.37 2.70 -2.70
N LYS A 31 -6.63 2.48 -3.98
CA LYS A 31 -6.21 3.41 -5.03
C LYS A 31 -6.80 4.80 -4.79
N ARG A 32 -8.10 4.86 -4.48
CA ARG A 32 -8.77 6.13 -4.21
C ARG A 32 -8.17 6.84 -3.01
N SER A 33 -7.93 6.10 -1.92
CA SER A 33 -7.33 6.67 -0.71
C SER A 33 -5.95 7.25 -1.00
N CYS A 34 -5.15 6.52 -1.79
CA CYS A 34 -3.82 6.99 -2.15
C CYS A 34 -3.88 8.25 -3.01
N GLU A 35 -4.79 8.30 -3.98
CA GLU A 35 -4.93 9.46 -4.85
C GLU A 35 -5.34 10.71 -4.06
N GLU A 36 -6.30 10.55 -3.15
CA GLU A 36 -6.77 11.66 -2.33
C GLU A 36 -5.66 12.21 -1.42
N LEU A 37 -4.89 11.34 -0.81
CA LEU A 37 -3.87 11.74 0.15
C LEU A 37 -2.58 12.20 -0.51
N ARG A 38 -2.37 11.87 -1.79
CA ARG A 38 -1.19 12.29 -2.55
C ARG A 38 -1.40 13.60 -3.29
N ALA A 39 -2.54 14.25 -3.10
CA ALA A 39 -2.88 15.47 -3.84
C ALA A 39 -1.85 16.59 -3.67
N ASN A 40 -1.07 16.56 -2.60
CA ASN A 40 -0.06 17.58 -2.32
C ASN A 40 1.32 17.24 -2.86
N GLY A 41 1.47 16.10 -3.52
CA GLY A 41 2.75 15.67 -4.07
C GLY A 41 3.76 15.15 -3.05
N ASP A 42 3.36 15.00 -1.81
CA ASP A 42 4.23 14.49 -0.75
C ASP A 42 4.38 12.97 -0.86
N GLY A 43 5.44 12.44 -0.26
CA GLY A 43 5.67 11.01 -0.22
C GLY A 43 4.62 10.28 0.62
N MET A 44 4.49 8.98 0.39
CA MET A 44 3.55 8.14 1.11
C MET A 44 4.22 6.85 1.52
N VAL A 45 3.89 6.36 2.70
CA VAL A 45 4.37 5.09 3.22
C VAL A 45 3.17 4.18 3.43
N LEU A 46 3.22 2.97 2.88
CA LEU A 46 2.20 1.95 3.12
C LEU A 46 2.77 0.93 4.10
N ASP A 47 2.16 0.85 5.27
CA ASP A 47 2.56 -0.09 6.31
C ASP A 47 1.77 -1.38 6.13
N LEU A 48 2.48 -2.45 5.78
CA LEU A 48 1.89 -3.74 5.44
C LEU A 48 1.93 -4.74 6.59
N VAL A 49 2.21 -4.29 7.80
CA VAL A 49 2.43 -5.19 8.95
C VAL A 49 1.26 -6.15 9.18
N ASN A 50 0.04 -5.69 8.96
CA ASN A 50 -1.17 -6.50 9.18
C ASN A 50 -1.87 -6.93 7.89
N VAL A 51 -1.17 -6.88 6.77
CA VAL A 51 -1.70 -7.37 5.49
C VAL A 51 -1.47 -8.87 5.40
N SER A 52 -2.54 -9.63 5.18
CA SER A 52 -2.47 -11.09 5.14
C SER A 52 -2.39 -11.66 3.73
N PHE A 53 -2.85 -10.92 2.72
CA PHE A 53 -2.80 -11.38 1.34
C PHE A 53 -2.94 -10.21 0.37
N ILE A 54 -2.37 -10.38 -0.83
CA ILE A 54 -2.49 -9.40 -1.93
C ILE A 54 -2.74 -10.21 -3.20
N ASP A 55 -3.82 -9.91 -3.92
CA ASP A 55 -4.10 -10.60 -5.18
C ASP A 55 -3.34 -9.94 -6.35
N THR A 56 -3.50 -10.50 -7.55
CA THR A 56 -2.81 -9.99 -8.74
C THR A 56 -3.13 -8.52 -9.00
N THR A 57 -4.40 -8.15 -8.84
CA THR A 57 -4.82 -6.75 -9.04
C THR A 57 -4.19 -5.84 -8.00
N GLY A 58 -4.09 -6.32 -6.75
CA GLY A 58 -3.44 -5.57 -5.69
C GLY A 58 -1.96 -5.37 -5.96
N LEU A 59 -1.28 -6.42 -6.42
CA LEU A 59 0.14 -6.33 -6.79
C LEU A 59 0.35 -5.34 -7.93
N ALA A 60 -0.55 -5.33 -8.92
CA ALA A 60 -0.47 -4.37 -10.03
C ALA A 60 -0.60 -2.92 -9.53
N LEU A 61 -1.52 -2.68 -8.59
CA LEU A 61 -1.68 -1.35 -8.00
C LEU A 61 -0.42 -0.93 -7.25
N LEU A 62 0.15 -1.82 -6.44
CA LEU A 62 1.36 -1.49 -5.69
C LEU A 62 2.53 -1.20 -6.63
N SER A 63 2.60 -1.91 -7.77
CA SER A 63 3.61 -1.64 -8.80
C SER A 63 3.45 -0.23 -9.36
N GLU A 64 2.22 0.19 -9.66
CA GLU A 64 1.97 1.56 -10.12
C GLU A 64 2.37 2.59 -9.06
N LEU A 65 2.01 2.34 -7.82
CA LEU A 65 2.29 3.28 -6.74
C LEU A 65 3.80 3.44 -6.50
N ARG A 66 4.57 2.38 -6.71
CA ARG A 66 6.02 2.43 -6.53
C ARG A 66 6.73 3.33 -7.53
N HIS A 67 6.13 3.59 -8.68
CA HIS A 67 6.70 4.53 -9.63
C HIS A 67 6.57 5.99 -9.17
N GLY A 68 5.75 6.24 -8.14
CA GLY A 68 5.67 7.53 -7.47
C GLY A 68 6.50 7.52 -6.19
N LYS A 69 6.19 8.43 -5.27
CA LYS A 69 6.91 8.54 -4.00
C LYS A 69 6.23 7.68 -2.92
N VAL A 70 6.03 6.40 -3.22
CA VAL A 70 5.39 5.46 -2.29
C VAL A 70 6.38 4.41 -1.86
N SER A 71 6.52 4.23 -0.54
CA SER A 71 7.37 3.21 0.06
C SER A 71 6.50 2.15 0.72
N LEU A 72 6.93 0.88 0.62
CA LEU A 72 6.26 -0.24 1.27
C LEU A 72 7.13 -0.69 2.44
N VAL A 73 6.53 -0.81 3.62
CA VAL A 73 7.29 -1.17 4.83
C VAL A 73 6.59 -2.27 5.61
N ASN A 74 7.34 -2.98 6.42
CA ASN A 74 6.85 -3.98 7.36
C ASN A 74 6.10 -5.15 6.74
N ALA A 75 6.43 -5.51 5.49
CA ALA A 75 5.84 -6.67 4.86
C ALA A 75 6.26 -7.95 5.60
N SER A 76 5.29 -8.83 5.88
CA SER A 76 5.59 -10.15 6.46
C SER A 76 6.42 -10.98 5.47
N PRO A 77 7.06 -12.08 5.91
CA PRO A 77 7.79 -12.95 4.98
C PRO A 77 6.93 -13.44 3.82
N PHE A 78 5.69 -13.80 4.08
CA PHE A 78 4.76 -14.24 3.02
C PHE A 78 4.48 -13.12 2.02
N ILE A 79 4.17 -11.92 2.53
CA ILE A 79 3.88 -10.77 1.66
C ILE A 79 5.13 -10.37 0.89
N THR A 80 6.30 -10.41 1.53
CA THR A 80 7.57 -10.13 0.86
C THR A 80 7.76 -11.05 -0.34
N GLU A 81 7.44 -12.34 -0.19
CA GLU A 81 7.57 -13.28 -1.31
C GLU A 81 6.60 -12.96 -2.44
N LEU A 82 5.37 -12.55 -2.12
CA LEU A 82 4.42 -12.10 -3.14
C LEU A 82 4.97 -10.89 -3.90
N LEU A 83 5.54 -9.94 -3.18
CA LEU A 83 6.11 -8.74 -3.78
C LEU A 83 7.31 -9.05 -4.66
N LYS A 84 8.17 -9.97 -4.23
CA LYS A 84 9.30 -10.43 -5.04
C LYS A 84 8.84 -11.06 -6.33
N GLY A 85 7.81 -11.90 -6.25
CA GLY A 85 7.24 -12.56 -7.43
C GLY A 85 6.68 -11.58 -8.44
N ALA A 86 6.26 -10.40 -7.99
CA ALA A 86 5.74 -9.34 -8.85
C ALA A 86 6.81 -8.33 -9.27
N GLY A 87 8.06 -8.53 -8.89
CA GLY A 87 9.15 -7.62 -9.22
C GLY A 87 9.17 -6.35 -8.39
N LEU A 88 8.49 -6.35 -7.24
CA LEU A 88 8.35 -5.17 -6.38
C LEU A 88 9.37 -5.10 -5.24
N TRP A 89 10.20 -6.10 -5.11
CA TRP A 89 11.09 -6.16 -3.95
C TRP A 89 12.51 -6.52 -4.32
#